data_a8b8e1ed2f06234f6b94d5b8239be225
#
_entry.id   a8b8e1ed2f06234f6b94d5b8239be225
#
_cell.length_a   1.000
_cell.length_b   1.000
_cell.length_c   1.000
_cell.angle_alpha   90.00
_cell.angle_beta   90.00
_cell.angle_gamma   90.00
#
_symmetry.space_group_name_H-M   'P 1'
#
loop_
_entity.id
_entity.type
_entity.pdbx_description
1 polymer ?
#
loop_
_entity_poly.entity_id
_entity_poly.type
_entity_poly.pdbx_seq_one_letter_code
_entity_poly.pdbx_strand_id
1 'polypeptide(L)'
;MNKAANISRWDVLCRSVSIDLEVDPEKAKIFALAAVAQDSDAPKLVANRNIDTALTELDEFCQGYEHVIGHNILRHDLPHLAAASPRFVALAEAPIDTLWLNPLAFPRNPYHHLVKHYQDGRLQSGHVNDPEFDARLVFEVLEDQIGAFAELNRISPDALTAYHFLCCRSAQSGGFDHLFADVRGSTKPGIEEARGAIQRLLDGAVCSTMLSSTLAQLDDTSLGWPMAYALSWISVAGGDSVMPPWVRAQFSDAARIVRKLRDNNCGDDSCSYCRTNNDPKKALDRWFGFKDFRPEPADEFGRPLQELIVSSAMNGESLLGILPTGTGKSICYQIPALSRFDKTGALTVVISPLVALMADQVQGMARAGIASAVTVNGMLSLPERHDALDKVRLGDAAILLISPEQLRSVS
;
A
#
# COMPACT_ATOMS: atom_id res chain seq x y z
N MET A 1 -1.85 35.67 -15.77
CA MET A 1 -0.41 35.39 -15.96
C MET A 1 -0.30 34.01 -16.55
N ASN A 2 0.19 33.92 -17.79
CA ASN A 2 0.28 32.70 -18.57
C ASN A 2 1.04 31.58 -17.85
N LYS A 3 0.36 30.49 -17.48
CA LYS A 3 0.98 29.18 -17.42
C LYS A 3 1.26 28.75 -18.87
N ALA A 4 2.40 29.18 -19.41
CA ALA A 4 2.95 28.55 -20.60
C ALA A 4 3.24 27.09 -20.20
N ALA A 5 2.52 26.19 -20.78
CA ALA A 5 2.65 24.77 -20.64
C ALA A 5 4.08 24.36 -21.01
N ASN A 6 4.88 24.07 -19.98
CA ASN A 6 6.05 23.22 -20.17
C ASN A 6 5.50 21.79 -20.24
N ILE A 7 5.00 21.41 -21.39
CA ILE A 7 4.61 20.02 -21.69
C ILE A 7 5.94 19.26 -21.77
N SER A 8 6.38 18.75 -20.64
CA SER A 8 7.37 17.69 -20.60
C SER A 8 6.73 16.49 -21.28
N ARG A 9 7.03 16.32 -22.56
CA ARG A 9 6.44 15.26 -23.38
C ARG A 9 7.13 13.95 -23.04
N TRP A 10 6.58 13.24 -22.09
CA TRP A 10 6.94 11.85 -21.88
C TRP A 10 6.50 11.04 -23.11
N ASP A 11 7.45 10.30 -23.72
CA ASP A 11 7.20 9.54 -24.95
C ASP A 11 6.06 8.52 -24.75
N VAL A 12 6.03 7.88 -23.58
CA VAL A 12 4.99 6.91 -23.22
C VAL A 12 3.58 7.51 -23.29
N LEU A 13 3.38 8.77 -22.87
CA LEU A 13 2.06 9.42 -22.92
C LEU A 13 1.61 9.69 -24.36
N CYS A 14 2.54 10.13 -25.22
CA CYS A 14 2.25 10.41 -26.62
C CYS A 14 1.87 9.15 -27.42
N ARG A 15 2.30 7.98 -26.95
CA ARG A 15 2.04 6.69 -27.60
C ARG A 15 0.90 5.91 -26.97
N SER A 16 0.16 6.53 -26.04
CA SER A 16 -0.89 5.89 -25.27
C SER A 16 -2.28 6.37 -25.65
N VAL A 17 -3.24 5.43 -25.59
CA VAL A 17 -4.68 5.71 -25.59
C VAL A 17 -5.28 5.31 -24.26
N SER A 18 -6.07 6.19 -23.67
CA SER A 18 -6.84 5.87 -22.46
C SER A 18 -8.20 5.33 -22.81
N ILE A 19 -8.60 4.25 -22.15
CA ILE A 19 -9.91 3.60 -22.32
C ILE A 19 -10.59 3.52 -20.97
N ASP A 20 -11.91 3.75 -20.97
CA ASP A 20 -12.79 3.49 -19.84
C ASP A 20 -14.10 2.86 -20.32
N LEU A 21 -14.58 1.85 -19.60
CA LEU A 21 -15.78 1.09 -19.91
C LEU A 21 -16.79 1.17 -18.79
N GLU A 22 -18.07 1.30 -19.17
CA GLU A 22 -19.18 1.09 -18.27
C GLU A 22 -19.81 -0.27 -18.54
N VAL A 23 -19.84 -1.11 -17.52
CA VAL A 23 -20.31 -2.49 -17.60
C VAL A 23 -21.52 -2.71 -16.68
N ASP A 24 -22.58 -3.32 -17.20
CA ASP A 24 -23.74 -3.75 -16.41
C ASP A 24 -23.30 -4.86 -15.43
N PRO A 25 -23.37 -4.64 -14.11
CA PRO A 25 -22.84 -5.59 -13.13
C PRO A 25 -23.64 -6.92 -13.08
N GLU A 26 -24.91 -6.92 -13.52
CA GLU A 26 -25.76 -8.12 -13.52
C GLU A 26 -25.54 -8.97 -14.79
N LYS A 27 -25.29 -8.32 -15.92
CA LYS A 27 -25.21 -8.98 -17.23
C LYS A 27 -23.77 -9.11 -17.74
N ALA A 28 -22.81 -8.46 -17.07
CA ALA A 28 -21.42 -8.37 -17.53
C ALA A 28 -21.27 -7.88 -18.98
N LYS A 29 -22.18 -6.99 -19.43
CA LYS A 29 -22.18 -6.42 -20.78
C LYS A 29 -21.75 -4.96 -20.76
N ILE A 30 -20.89 -4.60 -21.69
CA ILE A 30 -20.48 -3.22 -21.94
C ILE A 30 -21.71 -2.46 -22.47
N PHE A 31 -22.05 -1.32 -21.86
CA PHE A 31 -23.14 -0.46 -22.32
C PHE A 31 -22.70 0.94 -22.69
N ALA A 32 -21.53 1.39 -22.22
CA ALA A 32 -20.89 2.60 -22.65
C ALA A 32 -19.36 2.41 -22.65
N LEU A 33 -18.66 3.18 -23.49
CA LEU A 33 -17.21 3.19 -23.55
C LEU A 33 -16.70 4.55 -24.02
N ALA A 34 -15.47 4.88 -23.65
CA ALA A 34 -14.73 5.98 -24.24
C ALA A 34 -13.29 5.60 -24.48
N ALA A 35 -12.69 6.19 -25.50
CA ALA A 35 -11.28 6.16 -25.74
C ALA A 35 -10.77 7.56 -26.08
N VAL A 36 -9.70 7.99 -25.47
CA VAL A 36 -9.15 9.33 -25.55
C VAL A 36 -7.65 9.29 -25.72
N ALA A 37 -7.09 10.15 -26.57
CA ALA A 37 -5.67 10.42 -26.65
C ALA A 37 -5.31 11.71 -25.90
N GLN A 38 -4.02 11.94 -25.65
CA GLN A 38 -3.55 13.01 -24.76
C GLN A 38 -3.89 14.44 -25.25
N ASP A 39 -3.83 14.69 -26.56
CA ASP A 39 -4.10 16.02 -27.11
C ASP A 39 -5.60 16.34 -27.07
N SER A 40 -5.97 17.56 -26.63
CA SER A 40 -7.37 18.01 -26.57
C SER A 40 -8.08 18.02 -27.92
N ASP A 41 -7.32 18.20 -29.01
CA ASP A 41 -7.80 18.14 -30.39
C ASP A 41 -7.70 16.72 -30.98
N ALA A 42 -7.14 15.75 -30.22
CA ALA A 42 -7.01 14.38 -30.64
C ALA A 42 -8.37 13.67 -30.75
N PRO A 43 -8.48 12.66 -31.62
CA PRO A 43 -9.71 11.90 -31.78
C PRO A 43 -10.12 11.29 -30.43
N LYS A 44 -11.41 11.34 -30.17
CA LYS A 44 -12.05 10.68 -29.05
C LYS A 44 -13.20 9.82 -29.57
N LEU A 45 -13.36 8.69 -28.97
CA LEU A 45 -14.50 7.82 -29.21
C LEU A 45 -15.36 7.77 -27.95
N VAL A 46 -16.63 8.10 -28.09
CA VAL A 46 -17.63 7.97 -27.01
C VAL A 46 -18.84 7.28 -27.58
N ALA A 47 -19.25 6.16 -26.99
CA ALA A 47 -20.40 5.41 -27.43
C ALA A 47 -21.24 4.93 -26.25
N ASN A 48 -22.54 5.17 -26.36
CA ASN A 48 -23.53 4.75 -25.36
C ASN A 48 -24.79 4.11 -25.98
N ARG A 49 -24.77 3.76 -27.26
CA ARG A 49 -25.96 3.24 -27.94
C ARG A 49 -25.72 1.97 -28.75
N ASN A 50 -24.88 1.99 -29.76
CA ASN A 50 -24.55 0.80 -30.57
C ASN A 50 -23.17 0.28 -30.21
N ILE A 51 -23.11 -0.63 -29.24
CA ILE A 51 -21.86 -1.13 -28.71
C ILE A 51 -21.07 -1.94 -29.75
N ASP A 52 -21.68 -2.71 -30.59
CA ASP A 52 -20.97 -3.51 -31.62
C ASP A 52 -20.25 -2.61 -32.63
N THR A 53 -20.86 -1.51 -33.04
CA THR A 53 -20.23 -0.50 -33.88
C THR A 53 -19.10 0.21 -33.12
N ALA A 54 -19.38 0.61 -31.88
CA ALA A 54 -18.40 1.29 -31.02
C ALA A 54 -17.17 0.44 -30.74
N LEU A 55 -17.33 -0.87 -30.55
CA LEU A 55 -16.21 -1.80 -30.38
C LEU A 55 -15.36 -1.91 -31.65
N THR A 56 -15.97 -1.78 -32.85
CA THR A 56 -15.24 -1.76 -34.10
C THR A 56 -14.44 -0.47 -34.24
N GLU A 57 -15.04 0.66 -33.96
CA GLU A 57 -14.39 1.97 -33.96
C GLU A 57 -13.28 2.06 -32.90
N LEU A 58 -13.46 1.42 -31.72
CA LEU A 58 -12.43 1.32 -30.69
C LEU A 58 -11.19 0.56 -31.17
N ASP A 59 -11.40 -0.57 -31.85
CA ASP A 59 -10.30 -1.35 -32.40
C ASP A 59 -9.49 -0.54 -33.42
N GLU A 60 -10.18 0.14 -34.36
CA GLU A 60 -9.55 1.04 -35.34
C GLU A 60 -8.80 2.20 -34.65
N PHE A 61 -9.41 2.79 -33.62
CA PHE A 61 -8.80 3.90 -32.88
C PHE A 61 -7.52 3.50 -32.14
N CYS A 62 -7.51 2.31 -31.54
CA CYS A 62 -6.36 1.81 -30.79
C CYS A 62 -5.18 1.43 -31.68
N GLN A 63 -5.38 1.11 -32.96
CA GLN A 63 -4.30 0.72 -33.89
C GLN A 63 -3.22 1.81 -34.09
N GLY A 64 -3.51 3.07 -33.74
CA GLY A 64 -2.56 4.18 -33.80
C GLY A 64 -1.63 4.31 -32.60
N TYR A 65 -1.81 3.49 -31.57
CA TYR A 65 -1.12 3.63 -30.29
C TYR A 65 -0.41 2.35 -29.88
N GLU A 66 0.71 2.50 -29.16
CA GLU A 66 1.51 1.36 -28.67
C GLU A 66 0.99 0.83 -27.33
N HIS A 67 0.36 1.69 -26.53
CA HIS A 67 -0.08 1.37 -25.17
C HIS A 67 -1.54 1.73 -24.95
N VAL A 68 -2.19 0.90 -24.13
CA VAL A 68 -3.52 1.17 -23.61
C VAL A 68 -3.38 1.49 -22.11
N ILE A 69 -3.93 2.63 -21.68
CA ILE A 69 -3.91 3.03 -20.30
C ILE A 69 -5.32 3.06 -19.71
N GLY A 70 -5.44 2.79 -18.42
CA GLY A 70 -6.71 2.87 -17.69
C GLY A 70 -6.49 2.74 -16.19
N HIS A 71 -7.57 2.94 -15.44
CA HIS A 71 -7.54 2.76 -13.98
C HIS A 71 -8.23 1.45 -13.61
N ASN A 72 -7.47 0.45 -13.12
CA ASN A 72 -7.90 -0.93 -12.96
C ASN A 72 -8.16 -1.66 -14.29
N ILE A 73 -7.55 -1.21 -15.36
CA ILE A 73 -7.75 -1.71 -16.72
C ILE A 73 -7.42 -3.20 -16.85
N LEU A 74 -6.40 -3.68 -16.16
CA LEU A 74 -5.95 -5.08 -16.17
C LEU A 74 -7.00 -6.05 -15.64
N ARG A 75 -7.86 -5.60 -14.72
CA ARG A 75 -8.84 -6.48 -14.08
C ARG A 75 -10.28 -6.15 -14.42
N HIS A 76 -10.53 -5.00 -15.02
CA HIS A 76 -11.87 -4.58 -15.41
C HIS A 76 -12.01 -4.50 -16.93
N ASP A 77 -11.40 -3.51 -17.55
CA ASP A 77 -11.71 -3.17 -18.95
C ASP A 77 -11.21 -4.23 -19.94
N LEU A 78 -9.93 -4.62 -19.85
CA LEU A 78 -9.34 -5.60 -20.77
C LEU A 78 -10.02 -6.97 -20.72
N PRO A 79 -10.38 -7.55 -19.55
CA PRO A 79 -11.16 -8.78 -19.49
C PRO A 79 -12.53 -8.66 -20.17
N HIS A 80 -13.25 -7.54 -19.99
CA HIS A 80 -14.55 -7.32 -20.62
C HIS A 80 -14.44 -7.14 -22.14
N LEU A 81 -13.42 -6.42 -22.61
CA LEU A 81 -13.11 -6.27 -24.03
C LEU A 81 -12.76 -7.62 -24.67
N ALA A 82 -11.88 -8.39 -24.06
CA ALA A 82 -11.50 -9.72 -24.55
C ALA A 82 -12.70 -10.68 -24.59
N ALA A 83 -13.62 -10.59 -23.60
CA ALA A 83 -14.85 -11.36 -23.61
C ALA A 83 -15.85 -10.90 -24.70
N ALA A 84 -15.87 -9.61 -25.02
CA ALA A 84 -16.71 -9.06 -26.09
C ALA A 84 -16.21 -9.45 -27.48
N SER A 85 -14.87 -9.44 -27.70
CA SER A 85 -14.28 -9.87 -28.97
C SER A 85 -12.80 -10.27 -28.83
N PRO A 86 -12.39 -11.42 -29.43
CA PRO A 86 -11.00 -11.90 -29.40
C PRO A 86 -9.96 -10.91 -29.97
N ARG A 87 -10.38 -9.98 -30.84
CA ARG A 87 -9.48 -8.96 -31.43
C ARG A 87 -8.83 -8.05 -30.39
N PHE A 88 -9.49 -7.86 -29.23
CA PHE A 88 -8.96 -7.01 -28.15
C PHE A 88 -7.91 -7.70 -27.29
N VAL A 89 -7.63 -8.98 -27.48
CA VAL A 89 -6.56 -9.68 -26.74
C VAL A 89 -5.20 -8.99 -26.95
N ALA A 90 -4.95 -8.44 -28.13
CA ALA A 90 -3.71 -7.71 -28.43
C ALA A 90 -3.52 -6.44 -27.56
N LEU A 91 -4.60 -5.79 -27.13
CA LEU A 91 -4.52 -4.62 -26.24
C LEU A 91 -3.92 -4.98 -24.86
N ALA A 92 -3.98 -6.23 -24.47
CA ALA A 92 -3.40 -6.72 -23.22
C ALA A 92 -1.87 -6.98 -23.29
N GLU A 93 -1.20 -6.73 -24.43
CA GLU A 93 0.23 -6.96 -24.58
C GLU A 93 1.07 -5.87 -23.90
N ALA A 94 0.62 -4.61 -23.95
CA ALA A 94 1.37 -3.48 -23.39
C ALA A 94 0.50 -2.48 -22.59
N PRO A 95 -0.35 -2.94 -21.66
CA PRO A 95 -1.19 -2.06 -20.87
C PRO A 95 -0.41 -1.32 -19.79
N ILE A 96 -0.93 -0.15 -19.38
CA ILE A 96 -0.49 0.60 -18.22
C ILE A 96 -1.69 0.82 -17.29
N ASP A 97 -1.60 0.30 -16.09
CA ASP A 97 -2.67 0.39 -15.10
C ASP A 97 -2.31 1.39 -14.00
N THR A 98 -2.99 2.53 -13.98
CA THR A 98 -2.72 3.61 -13.03
C THR A 98 -3.10 3.23 -11.60
N LEU A 99 -4.05 2.30 -11.37
CA LEU A 99 -4.34 1.78 -10.04
C LEU A 99 -3.15 0.99 -9.49
N TRP A 100 -2.52 0.15 -10.32
CA TRP A 100 -1.37 -0.66 -9.90
C TRP A 100 -0.14 0.19 -9.61
N LEU A 101 0.09 1.26 -10.38
CA LEU A 101 1.20 2.19 -10.17
C LEU A 101 1.01 3.08 -8.93
N ASN A 102 -0.23 3.35 -8.54
CA ASN A 102 -0.53 4.38 -7.53
C ASN A 102 0.13 4.12 -6.16
N PRO A 103 0.15 2.90 -5.58
CA PRO A 103 0.85 2.65 -4.32
C PRO A 103 2.37 2.76 -4.40
N LEU A 104 2.94 2.67 -5.60
CA LEU A 104 4.38 2.85 -5.83
C LEU A 104 4.74 4.32 -5.98
N ALA A 105 3.91 5.10 -6.68
CA ALA A 105 4.09 6.53 -6.89
C ALA A 105 3.77 7.33 -5.62
N PHE A 106 2.69 6.96 -4.92
CA PHE A 106 2.15 7.68 -3.75
C PHE A 106 1.94 6.75 -2.55
N PRO A 107 3.00 6.17 -1.98
CA PRO A 107 2.88 5.15 -0.93
C PRO A 107 2.27 5.65 0.37
N ARG A 108 2.18 6.96 0.58
CA ARG A 108 1.55 7.59 1.76
C ARG A 108 0.09 7.98 1.53
N ASN A 109 -0.41 7.83 0.31
CA ASN A 109 -1.81 8.13 0.00
C ASN A 109 -2.67 6.88 0.29
N PRO A 110 -3.63 6.93 1.22
CA PRO A 110 -4.52 5.80 1.48
C PRO A 110 -5.61 5.62 0.42
N TYR A 111 -5.79 6.60 -0.45
CA TYR A 111 -6.84 6.62 -1.47
C TYR A 111 -6.27 6.31 -2.84
N HIS A 112 -6.72 5.22 -3.44
CA HIS A 112 -6.24 4.73 -4.72
C HIS A 112 -7.36 4.60 -5.76
N HIS A 113 -8.52 5.17 -5.50
CA HIS A 113 -9.61 5.25 -6.47
C HIS A 113 -9.41 6.44 -7.40
N LEU A 114 -9.94 6.34 -8.60
CA LEU A 114 -10.06 7.47 -9.51
C LEU A 114 -11.06 8.46 -8.88
N VAL A 115 -10.57 9.43 -8.10
CA VAL A 115 -11.42 10.33 -7.33
C VAL A 115 -11.78 11.52 -8.18
N LYS A 116 -13.06 11.63 -8.50
CA LYS A 116 -13.67 12.81 -9.09
C LYS A 116 -13.65 13.94 -8.05
N HIS A 117 -12.68 14.87 -8.15
CA HIS A 117 -12.54 16.09 -7.35
C HIS A 117 -12.30 15.93 -5.83
N TYR A 118 -11.05 15.77 -5.45
CA TYR A 118 -10.61 15.83 -4.04
C TYR A 118 -10.12 17.24 -3.62
N GLN A 119 -10.52 18.28 -4.33
CA GLN A 119 -10.03 19.64 -3.99
C GLN A 119 -10.71 20.26 -2.77
N ASP A 120 -11.92 19.81 -2.36
CA ASP A 120 -12.69 20.45 -1.30
C ASP A 120 -13.20 19.53 -0.18
N GLY A 121 -12.76 18.28 -0.07
CA GLY A 121 -13.23 17.35 0.97
C GLY A 121 -14.74 17.02 0.89
N ARG A 122 -15.40 17.32 -0.21
CA ARG A 122 -16.81 17.01 -0.46
C ARG A 122 -16.89 15.96 -1.56
N LEU A 123 -17.34 14.78 -1.20
CA LEU A 123 -17.92 13.83 -2.15
C LEU A 123 -19.08 14.54 -2.87
N GLN A 124 -18.88 14.95 -4.09
CA GLN A 124 -19.99 15.42 -4.91
C GLN A 124 -20.83 14.20 -5.28
N SER A 125 -21.90 13.99 -4.52
CA SER A 125 -22.98 13.11 -4.91
C SER A 125 -23.66 13.70 -6.16
N GLY A 126 -23.44 13.10 -7.34
CA GLY A 126 -24.16 13.51 -8.52
C GLY A 126 -23.44 13.39 -9.87
N HIS A 127 -22.22 12.87 -9.94
CA HIS A 127 -21.64 12.53 -11.24
C HIS A 127 -22.17 11.18 -11.72
N VAL A 128 -22.96 11.23 -12.77
CA VAL A 128 -23.25 10.09 -13.64
C VAL A 128 -21.93 9.56 -14.16
N ASN A 129 -21.75 8.24 -14.19
CA ASN A 129 -20.61 7.60 -14.81
C ASN A 129 -20.41 8.17 -16.22
N ASP A 130 -19.30 8.86 -16.43
CA ASP A 130 -18.94 9.47 -17.69
C ASP A 130 -17.60 8.90 -18.15
N PRO A 131 -17.61 7.91 -19.01
CA PRO A 131 -16.38 7.21 -19.42
C PRO A 131 -15.41 8.15 -20.16
N GLU A 132 -15.88 9.21 -20.82
CA GLU A 132 -14.96 10.19 -21.44
C GLU A 132 -14.19 10.97 -20.38
N PHE A 133 -14.90 11.44 -19.35
CA PHE A 133 -14.28 12.18 -18.26
C PHE A 133 -13.27 11.30 -17.51
N ASP A 134 -13.64 10.06 -17.23
CA ASP A 134 -12.78 9.12 -16.51
C ASP A 134 -11.54 8.74 -17.35
N ALA A 135 -11.69 8.50 -18.65
CA ALA A 135 -10.57 8.26 -19.55
C ALA A 135 -9.60 9.47 -19.65
N ARG A 136 -10.10 10.71 -19.61
CA ARG A 136 -9.25 11.91 -19.58
C ARG A 136 -8.50 12.04 -18.25
N LEU A 137 -9.19 11.80 -17.14
CA LEU A 137 -8.60 11.87 -15.80
C LEU A 137 -7.47 10.85 -15.62
N VAL A 138 -7.52 9.71 -16.30
CA VAL A 138 -6.45 8.70 -16.29
C VAL A 138 -5.13 9.28 -16.80
N PHE A 139 -5.13 10.13 -17.82
CA PHE A 139 -3.92 10.81 -18.29
C PHE A 139 -3.34 11.75 -17.23
N GLU A 140 -4.17 12.54 -16.54
CA GLU A 140 -3.73 13.43 -15.46
C GLU A 140 -3.10 12.63 -14.32
N VAL A 141 -3.74 11.53 -13.92
CA VAL A 141 -3.23 10.63 -12.89
C VAL A 141 -1.90 10.00 -13.31
N LEU A 142 -1.78 9.56 -14.57
CA LEU A 142 -0.53 8.96 -15.06
C LEU A 142 0.60 10.00 -15.14
N GLU A 143 0.31 11.23 -15.56
CA GLU A 143 1.29 12.31 -15.58
C GLU A 143 1.80 12.64 -14.16
N ASP A 144 0.91 12.71 -13.17
CA ASP A 144 1.28 12.89 -11.78
C ASP A 144 2.14 11.73 -11.25
N GLN A 145 1.80 10.49 -11.62
CA GLN A 145 2.59 9.31 -11.26
C GLN A 145 3.98 9.32 -11.89
N ILE A 146 4.09 9.68 -13.17
CA ILE A 146 5.37 9.84 -13.86
C ILE A 146 6.21 10.93 -13.18
N GLY A 147 5.59 12.06 -12.82
CA GLY A 147 6.24 13.12 -12.05
C GLY A 147 6.79 12.62 -10.70
N ALA A 148 6.00 11.83 -9.97
CA ALA A 148 6.43 11.22 -8.72
C ALA A 148 7.57 10.21 -8.91
N PHE A 149 7.53 9.39 -9.97
CA PHE A 149 8.63 8.47 -10.30
C PHE A 149 9.90 9.19 -10.75
N ALA A 150 9.78 10.30 -11.49
CA ALA A 150 10.92 11.12 -11.85
C ALA A 150 11.60 11.72 -10.62
N GLU A 151 10.82 12.21 -9.65
CA GLU A 151 11.36 12.66 -8.38
C GLU A 151 11.96 11.51 -7.57
N LEU A 152 11.30 10.34 -7.53
CA LEU A 152 11.86 9.16 -6.89
C LEU A 152 13.19 8.73 -7.53
N ASN A 153 13.31 8.79 -8.87
CA ASN A 153 14.55 8.49 -9.58
C ASN A 153 15.69 9.45 -9.16
N ARG A 154 15.36 10.71 -8.92
CA ARG A 154 16.32 11.73 -8.49
C ARG A 154 16.84 11.50 -7.06
N ILE A 155 15.95 11.11 -6.13
CA ILE A 155 16.28 10.98 -4.70
C ILE A 155 16.72 9.56 -4.31
N SER A 156 16.22 8.55 -5.00
CA SER A 156 16.49 7.13 -4.73
C SER A 156 16.45 6.32 -6.04
N PRO A 157 17.46 6.43 -6.91
CA PRO A 157 17.50 5.71 -8.19
C PRO A 157 17.42 4.18 -8.03
N ASP A 158 17.91 3.65 -6.90
CA ASP A 158 17.79 2.23 -6.58
C ASP A 158 16.34 1.77 -6.43
N ALA A 159 15.46 2.63 -5.88
CA ALA A 159 14.03 2.31 -5.75
C ALA A 159 13.38 2.17 -7.13
N LEU A 160 13.63 3.10 -8.04
CA LEU A 160 13.05 3.05 -9.38
C LEU A 160 13.65 1.93 -10.23
N THR A 161 14.95 1.63 -10.06
CA THR A 161 15.60 0.46 -10.66
C THR A 161 14.93 -0.84 -10.20
N ALA A 162 14.66 -0.97 -8.90
CA ALA A 162 13.95 -2.12 -8.36
C ALA A 162 12.53 -2.23 -8.91
N TYR A 163 11.76 -1.13 -8.95
CA TYR A 163 10.39 -1.14 -9.50
C TYR A 163 10.37 -1.50 -10.97
N HIS A 164 11.26 -0.93 -11.78
CA HIS A 164 11.36 -1.27 -13.20
C HIS A 164 11.57 -2.77 -13.43
N PHE A 165 12.51 -3.38 -12.71
CA PHE A 165 12.74 -4.83 -12.78
C PHE A 165 11.53 -5.63 -12.31
N LEU A 166 10.99 -5.30 -11.13
CA LEU A 166 9.95 -6.09 -10.48
C LEU A 166 8.59 -6.01 -11.18
N CYS A 167 8.19 -4.84 -11.66
CA CYS A 167 6.91 -4.65 -12.34
C CYS A 167 6.91 -5.17 -13.78
N CYS A 168 8.10 -5.38 -14.37
CA CYS A 168 8.24 -5.79 -15.78
C CYS A 168 8.67 -7.25 -15.95
N ARG A 169 8.10 -8.15 -15.12
CA ARG A 169 8.44 -9.58 -15.10
C ARG A 169 7.53 -10.45 -15.99
N SER A 170 6.35 -9.98 -16.35
CA SER A 170 5.40 -10.72 -17.19
C SER A 170 5.58 -10.37 -18.67
N ALA A 171 5.08 -11.23 -19.56
CA ALA A 171 5.03 -10.96 -20.99
C ALA A 171 4.14 -9.74 -21.33
N GLN A 172 3.18 -9.41 -20.47
CA GLN A 172 2.22 -8.31 -20.64
C GLN A 172 2.69 -7.00 -19.96
N SER A 173 3.99 -6.83 -19.74
CA SER A 173 4.52 -5.67 -19.03
C SER A 173 5.14 -4.60 -19.94
N GLY A 174 4.92 -4.68 -21.27
CA GLY A 174 5.55 -3.78 -22.24
C GLY A 174 5.26 -2.31 -21.97
N GLY A 175 4.04 -1.96 -21.55
CA GLY A 175 3.67 -0.59 -21.19
C GLY A 175 4.39 -0.08 -19.93
N PHE A 176 4.50 -0.91 -18.90
CA PHE A 176 5.27 -0.57 -17.70
C PHE A 176 6.76 -0.47 -17.97
N ASP A 177 7.29 -1.34 -18.84
CA ASP A 177 8.71 -1.31 -19.24
C ASP A 177 9.03 0.01 -19.94
N HIS A 178 8.21 0.42 -20.92
CA HIS A 178 8.37 1.70 -21.59
C HIS A 178 8.28 2.88 -20.62
N LEU A 179 7.28 2.90 -19.73
CA LEU A 179 7.11 3.96 -18.73
C LEU A 179 8.35 4.10 -17.85
N PHE A 180 8.83 3.01 -17.27
CA PHE A 180 9.98 3.07 -16.38
C PHE A 180 11.28 3.35 -17.14
N ALA A 181 11.41 2.88 -18.40
CA ALA A 181 12.56 3.20 -19.25
C ALA A 181 12.61 4.68 -19.60
N ASP A 182 11.46 5.29 -19.92
CA ASP A 182 11.33 6.71 -20.23
C ASP A 182 11.71 7.57 -19.01
N VAL A 183 11.20 7.24 -17.84
CA VAL A 183 11.50 7.97 -16.58
C VAL A 183 12.96 7.79 -16.13
N ARG A 184 13.52 6.57 -16.28
CA ARG A 184 14.92 6.31 -15.89
C ARG A 184 15.94 6.80 -16.94
N GLY A 185 15.50 7.01 -18.18
CA GLY A 185 16.40 7.26 -19.31
C GLY A 185 17.30 6.06 -19.63
N SER A 186 16.86 4.83 -19.29
CA SER A 186 17.64 3.60 -19.46
C SER A 186 16.74 2.37 -19.61
N THR A 187 17.24 1.35 -20.29
CA THR A 187 16.54 0.09 -20.50
C THR A 187 16.30 -0.68 -19.18
N LYS A 188 15.43 -1.69 -19.26
CA LYS A 188 15.13 -2.56 -18.11
C LYS A 188 16.41 -3.16 -17.52
N PRO A 189 16.58 -3.07 -16.19
CA PRO A 189 17.76 -3.60 -15.50
C PRO A 189 17.79 -5.13 -15.54
N GLY A 190 19.00 -5.68 -15.52
CA GLY A 190 19.19 -7.11 -15.29
C GLY A 190 18.94 -7.50 -13.83
N ILE A 191 18.83 -8.80 -13.59
CA ILE A 191 18.53 -9.35 -12.25
C ILE A 191 19.59 -8.97 -11.21
N GLU A 192 20.87 -8.97 -11.58
CA GLU A 192 21.95 -8.63 -10.64
C GLU A 192 21.98 -7.13 -10.31
N GLU A 193 21.66 -6.28 -11.28
CA GLU A 193 21.49 -4.84 -11.03
C GLU A 193 20.32 -4.57 -10.09
N ALA A 194 19.18 -5.22 -10.33
CA ALA A 194 18.01 -5.12 -9.48
C ALA A 194 18.27 -5.68 -8.06
N ARG A 195 18.97 -6.82 -7.95
CA ARG A 195 19.38 -7.42 -6.68
C ARG A 195 20.23 -6.45 -5.87
N GLY A 196 21.24 -5.85 -6.49
CA GLY A 196 22.10 -4.86 -5.86
C GLY A 196 21.34 -3.60 -5.43
N ALA A 197 20.42 -3.11 -6.28
CA ALA A 197 19.56 -1.97 -5.96
C ALA A 197 18.65 -2.24 -4.75
N ILE A 198 17.98 -3.40 -4.71
CA ILE A 198 17.12 -3.79 -3.59
C ILE A 198 17.95 -3.94 -2.30
N GLN A 199 19.15 -4.52 -2.39
CA GLN A 199 20.03 -4.69 -1.25
C GLN A 199 20.44 -3.34 -0.66
N ARG A 200 20.85 -2.37 -1.48
CA ARG A 200 21.21 -1.01 -1.02
C ARG A 200 20.01 -0.26 -0.46
N LEU A 201 18.85 -0.39 -1.10
CA LEU A 201 17.61 0.26 -0.66
C LEU A 201 17.16 -0.18 0.73
N LEU A 202 17.35 -1.47 1.05
CA LEU A 202 16.91 -2.07 2.29
C LEU A 202 18.02 -2.23 3.35
N ASP A 203 19.23 -1.76 3.07
CA ASP A 203 20.36 -1.85 4.02
C ASP A 203 20.02 -1.19 5.35
N GLY A 204 20.18 -1.92 6.44
CA GLY A 204 19.83 -1.46 7.79
C GLY A 204 18.33 -1.31 8.08
N ALA A 205 17.46 -1.33 7.08
CA ALA A 205 16.00 -1.18 7.23
C ALA A 205 15.27 -2.49 7.51
N VAL A 206 15.91 -3.64 7.25
CA VAL A 206 15.34 -4.98 7.39
C VAL A 206 16.37 -5.99 7.92
N CYS A 207 15.91 -7.18 8.27
CA CYS A 207 16.78 -8.29 8.65
C CYS A 207 17.62 -8.77 7.46
N SER A 208 18.95 -8.69 7.57
CA SER A 208 19.89 -9.05 6.50
C SER A 208 19.79 -10.52 6.07
N THR A 209 19.60 -11.44 7.03
CA THR A 209 19.41 -12.88 6.77
C THR A 209 18.14 -13.14 5.97
N MET A 210 17.02 -12.49 6.37
CA MET A 210 15.75 -12.63 5.66
C MET A 210 15.80 -11.96 4.29
N LEU A 211 16.50 -10.85 4.15
CA LEU A 211 16.72 -10.18 2.86
C LEU A 211 17.49 -11.11 1.91
N SER A 212 18.62 -11.67 2.34
CA SER A 212 19.42 -12.59 1.53
C SER A 212 18.59 -13.79 1.05
N SER A 213 17.79 -14.40 1.94
CA SER A 213 16.91 -15.52 1.57
C SER A 213 15.78 -15.14 0.61
N THR A 214 15.32 -13.87 0.64
CA THR A 214 14.30 -13.36 -0.28
C THR A 214 14.91 -13.04 -1.64
N LEU A 215 16.10 -12.43 -1.67
CA LEU A 215 16.82 -12.13 -2.90
C LEU A 215 17.30 -13.38 -3.64
N ALA A 216 17.54 -14.48 -2.94
CA ALA A 216 17.84 -15.77 -3.56
C ALA A 216 16.67 -16.33 -4.40
N GLN A 217 15.45 -15.88 -4.14
CA GLN A 217 14.23 -16.25 -4.87
C GLN A 217 13.83 -15.22 -5.94
N LEU A 218 14.69 -14.23 -6.23
CA LEU A 218 14.35 -13.14 -7.15
C LEU A 218 14.12 -13.61 -8.60
N ASP A 219 14.54 -14.82 -8.96
CA ASP A 219 14.23 -15.46 -10.25
C ASP A 219 12.75 -15.85 -10.38
N ASP A 220 12.02 -16.03 -9.29
CA ASP A 220 10.61 -16.32 -9.30
C ASP A 220 9.82 -15.08 -9.76
N THR A 221 9.17 -15.19 -10.91
CA THR A 221 8.40 -14.09 -11.51
C THR A 221 7.17 -13.70 -10.68
N SER A 222 6.65 -14.61 -9.85
CA SER A 222 5.51 -14.34 -8.98
C SER A 222 5.81 -13.31 -7.89
N LEU A 223 7.09 -13.12 -7.55
CA LEU A 223 7.54 -12.10 -6.59
C LEU A 223 7.51 -10.67 -7.12
N GLY A 224 7.33 -10.45 -8.42
CA GLY A 224 7.43 -9.14 -9.06
C GLY A 224 6.64 -8.02 -8.33
N TRP A 225 5.37 -7.89 -8.63
CA TRP A 225 4.51 -6.87 -8.00
C TRP A 225 4.43 -6.98 -6.47
N PRO A 226 4.31 -8.18 -5.86
CA PRO A 226 4.32 -8.29 -4.40
C PRO A 226 5.57 -7.70 -3.75
N MET A 227 6.75 -7.90 -4.34
CA MET A 227 7.99 -7.33 -3.83
C MET A 227 8.06 -5.82 -4.05
N ALA A 228 7.61 -5.31 -5.20
CA ALA A 228 7.54 -3.87 -5.46
C ALA A 228 6.67 -3.16 -4.40
N TYR A 229 5.48 -3.69 -4.09
CA TYR A 229 4.63 -3.16 -3.02
C TYR A 229 5.25 -3.30 -1.64
N ALA A 230 5.96 -4.39 -1.37
CA ALA A 230 6.68 -4.55 -0.10
C ALA A 230 7.77 -3.48 0.07
N LEU A 231 8.55 -3.17 -0.98
CA LEU A 231 9.54 -2.10 -0.97
C LEU A 231 8.89 -0.74 -0.71
N SER A 232 7.80 -0.45 -1.42
CA SER A 232 7.03 0.79 -1.23
C SER A 232 6.51 0.91 0.21
N TRP A 233 5.94 -0.16 0.76
CA TRP A 233 5.46 -0.20 2.14
C TRP A 233 6.59 0.04 3.15
N ILE A 234 7.72 -0.67 3.01
CA ILE A 234 8.87 -0.55 3.91
C ILE A 234 9.41 0.88 3.92
N SER A 235 9.38 1.58 2.79
CA SER A 235 9.86 2.98 2.68
C SER A 235 9.07 3.96 3.53
N VAL A 236 7.84 3.62 3.93
CA VAL A 236 6.91 4.50 4.65
C VAL A 236 6.30 3.86 5.91
N ALA A 237 6.62 2.59 6.19
CA ALA A 237 6.09 1.88 7.36
C ALA A 237 6.45 2.60 8.66
N GLY A 238 5.49 2.66 9.58
CA GLY A 238 5.62 3.32 10.88
C GLY A 238 4.92 4.68 10.98
N GLY A 239 4.08 5.08 10.00
CA GLY A 239 3.37 6.35 10.11
C GLY A 239 2.15 6.44 9.23
N ASP A 240 2.32 6.98 8.05
CA ASP A 240 1.25 7.60 7.29
C ASP A 240 0.74 6.74 6.13
N SER A 241 1.04 5.44 6.06
CA SER A 241 0.56 4.63 4.95
C SER A 241 -0.11 3.33 5.37
N VAL A 242 -1.23 3.06 4.76
CA VAL A 242 -1.95 1.79 4.84
C VAL A 242 -1.82 1.09 3.50
N MET A 243 -1.32 -0.16 3.51
CA MET A 243 -1.36 -0.96 2.30
C MET A 243 -2.83 -1.14 1.88
N PRO A 244 -3.23 -0.72 0.67
CA PRO A 244 -4.62 -0.73 0.25
C PRO A 244 -5.25 -2.12 0.37
N PRO A 245 -6.54 -2.23 0.75
CA PRO A 245 -7.21 -3.52 0.85
C PRO A 245 -7.15 -4.35 -0.44
N TRP A 246 -7.23 -3.70 -1.59
CA TRP A 246 -7.14 -4.37 -2.88
C TRP A 246 -5.74 -4.96 -3.13
N VAL A 247 -4.64 -4.29 -2.70
CA VAL A 247 -3.29 -4.86 -2.78
C VAL A 247 -3.19 -6.10 -1.91
N ARG A 248 -3.72 -6.05 -0.68
CA ARG A 248 -3.72 -7.22 0.22
C ARG A 248 -4.51 -8.40 -0.34
N ALA A 249 -5.63 -8.11 -1.02
CA ALA A 249 -6.47 -9.14 -1.63
C ALA A 249 -5.84 -9.76 -2.88
N GLN A 250 -5.20 -8.94 -3.73
CA GLN A 250 -4.64 -9.37 -5.01
C GLN A 250 -3.20 -9.85 -4.92
N PHE A 251 -2.42 -9.25 -4.03
CA PHE A 251 -0.98 -9.47 -3.85
C PHE A 251 -0.70 -9.81 -2.38
N SER A 252 -1.34 -10.85 -1.86
CA SER A 252 -1.23 -11.27 -0.45
C SER A 252 0.22 -11.49 0.00
N ASP A 253 1.12 -11.83 -0.91
CA ASP A 253 2.53 -12.02 -0.67
C ASP A 253 3.26 -10.71 -0.30
N ALA A 254 2.76 -9.55 -0.70
CA ALA A 254 3.36 -8.27 -0.32
C ALA A 254 3.43 -8.10 1.21
N ALA A 255 2.32 -8.32 1.91
CA ALA A 255 2.29 -8.26 3.38
C ALA A 255 3.13 -9.37 4.03
N ARG A 256 3.20 -10.57 3.41
CA ARG A 256 4.05 -11.67 3.87
C ARG A 256 5.53 -11.33 3.77
N ILE A 257 5.95 -10.72 2.66
CA ILE A 257 7.33 -10.26 2.44
C ILE A 257 7.72 -9.20 3.48
N VAL A 258 6.88 -8.19 3.72
CA VAL A 258 7.13 -7.16 4.74
C VAL A 258 7.34 -7.79 6.12
N ARG A 259 6.44 -8.70 6.53
CA ARG A 259 6.56 -9.39 7.82
C ARG A 259 7.82 -10.26 7.88
N LYS A 260 8.13 -11.01 6.82
CA LYS A 260 9.36 -11.80 6.74
C LYS A 260 10.61 -10.95 6.93
N LEU A 261 10.66 -9.78 6.28
CA LEU A 261 11.83 -8.90 6.29
C LEU A 261 11.98 -8.11 7.60
N ARG A 262 10.88 -7.73 8.25
CA ARG A 262 10.91 -6.78 9.37
C ARG A 262 10.41 -7.30 10.71
N ASP A 263 9.50 -8.28 10.73
CA ASP A 263 8.87 -8.76 11.98
C ASP A 263 9.32 -10.17 12.39
N ASN A 264 10.18 -10.81 11.61
CA ASN A 264 10.78 -12.10 11.97
C ASN A 264 12.17 -11.90 12.60
N ASN A 265 12.39 -12.50 13.76
CA ASN A 265 13.71 -12.57 14.37
C ASN A 265 14.52 -13.69 13.72
N CYS A 266 15.71 -13.38 13.19
CA CYS A 266 16.58 -14.39 12.54
C CYS A 266 17.39 -15.25 13.53
N GLY A 267 17.43 -14.86 14.81
CA GLY A 267 18.26 -15.55 15.81
C GLY A 267 19.77 -15.34 15.66
N ASP A 268 20.20 -14.49 14.73
CA ASP A 268 21.61 -14.16 14.52
C ASP A 268 21.98 -12.90 15.32
N ASP A 269 22.83 -13.08 16.33
CA ASP A 269 23.30 -12.00 17.20
C ASP A 269 24.11 -10.93 16.45
N SER A 270 24.65 -11.25 15.28
CA SER A 270 25.35 -10.31 14.43
C SER A 270 24.42 -9.38 13.64
N CYS A 271 23.16 -9.77 13.46
CA CYS A 271 22.17 -8.98 12.72
C CYS A 271 21.83 -7.68 13.46
N SER A 272 22.32 -6.55 12.94
CA SER A 272 22.11 -5.23 13.56
C SER A 272 20.63 -4.86 13.65
N TYR A 273 19.86 -5.17 12.61
CA TYR A 273 18.41 -4.90 12.58
C TYR A 273 17.65 -5.65 13.68
N CYS A 274 17.85 -6.99 13.77
CA CYS A 274 17.16 -7.80 14.77
C CYS A 274 17.57 -7.42 16.19
N ARG A 275 18.87 -7.22 16.44
CA ARG A 275 19.39 -6.76 17.74
C ARG A 275 18.85 -5.42 18.18
N THR A 276 18.44 -4.55 17.24
CA THR A 276 17.89 -3.22 17.56
C THR A 276 16.38 -3.26 17.71
N ASN A 277 15.68 -3.97 16.82
CA ASN A 277 14.23 -3.89 16.69
C ASN A 277 13.47 -5.06 17.35
N ASN A 278 14.15 -6.14 17.73
CA ASN A 278 13.54 -7.29 18.39
C ASN A 278 13.98 -7.46 19.86
N ASP A 279 14.72 -6.50 20.41
CA ASP A 279 15.11 -6.51 21.83
C ASP A 279 14.00 -5.85 22.68
N PRO A 280 13.38 -6.61 23.64
CA PRO A 280 12.32 -6.09 24.49
C PRO A 280 12.75 -4.88 25.35
N LYS A 281 14.00 -4.88 25.84
CA LYS A 281 14.51 -3.77 26.69
C LYS A 281 14.75 -2.51 25.88
N LYS A 282 15.25 -2.64 24.65
CA LYS A 282 15.38 -1.48 23.75
C LYS A 282 14.02 -0.91 23.36
N ALA A 283 13.03 -1.76 23.15
CA ALA A 283 11.66 -1.32 22.89
C ALA A 283 11.05 -0.62 24.12
N LEU A 284 11.28 -1.14 25.32
CA LEU A 284 10.86 -0.52 26.57
C LEU A 284 11.48 0.88 26.76
N ASP A 285 12.79 0.99 26.55
CA ASP A 285 13.51 2.27 26.64
C ASP A 285 13.00 3.27 25.60
N ARG A 286 12.86 2.84 24.37
CA ARG A 286 12.40 3.67 23.25
C ARG A 286 11.02 4.27 23.46
N TRP A 287 10.06 3.48 23.92
CA TRP A 287 8.66 3.90 24.02
C TRP A 287 8.29 4.51 25.39
N PHE A 288 8.94 4.07 26.45
CA PHE A 288 8.57 4.46 27.81
C PHE A 288 9.73 5.02 28.65
N GLY A 289 10.96 5.03 28.14
CA GLY A 289 12.13 5.57 28.82
C GLY A 289 12.65 4.73 29.99
N PHE A 290 12.18 3.49 30.15
CA PHE A 290 12.64 2.57 31.20
C PHE A 290 13.77 1.67 30.67
N LYS A 291 14.85 1.52 31.44
CA LYS A 291 15.99 0.71 31.04
C LYS A 291 15.78 -0.79 31.25
N ASP A 292 14.99 -1.14 32.30
CA ASP A 292 14.72 -2.52 32.68
C ASP A 292 13.24 -2.71 33.03
N PHE A 293 12.75 -3.93 32.81
CA PHE A 293 11.43 -4.34 33.26
C PHE A 293 11.41 -4.44 34.79
N ARG A 294 10.21 -4.41 35.37
CA ARG A 294 10.04 -4.61 36.83
C ARG A 294 10.58 -5.99 37.19
N PRO A 295 11.44 -6.10 38.22
CA PRO A 295 12.04 -7.37 38.60
C PRO A 295 11.01 -8.40 39.09
N GLU A 296 9.88 -7.89 39.68
CA GLU A 296 8.80 -8.73 40.18
C GLU A 296 7.46 -8.44 39.50
N PRO A 297 6.62 -9.45 39.27
CA PRO A 297 6.86 -10.88 39.60
C PRO A 297 7.86 -11.51 38.62
N ALA A 298 8.59 -12.50 39.12
CA ALA A 298 9.60 -13.25 38.37
C ALA A 298 9.21 -14.75 38.25
N ASP A 299 9.85 -15.45 37.30
CA ASP A 299 9.75 -16.89 37.22
C ASP A 299 10.69 -17.59 38.25
N GLU A 300 10.70 -18.92 38.22
CA GLU A 300 11.55 -19.74 39.10
C GLU A 300 13.06 -19.53 38.94
N PHE A 301 13.48 -18.91 37.81
CA PHE A 301 14.86 -18.57 37.49
C PHE A 301 15.19 -17.09 37.79
N GLY A 302 14.25 -16.33 38.38
CA GLY A 302 14.42 -14.91 38.67
C GLY A 302 14.29 -13.99 37.46
N ARG A 303 13.74 -14.46 36.34
CA ARG A 303 13.53 -13.62 35.16
C ARG A 303 12.20 -12.86 35.26
N PRO A 304 12.18 -11.56 35.00
CA PRO A 304 10.95 -10.75 35.08
C PRO A 304 9.85 -11.28 34.15
N LEU A 305 8.66 -11.57 34.70
CA LEU A 305 7.54 -12.07 33.89
C LEU A 305 7.07 -11.06 32.85
N GLN A 306 7.18 -9.76 33.08
CA GLN A 306 6.88 -8.75 32.08
C GLN A 306 7.79 -8.89 30.85
N GLU A 307 9.10 -9.07 31.06
CA GLU A 307 10.08 -9.23 29.98
C GLU A 307 9.80 -10.50 29.17
N LEU A 308 9.50 -11.60 29.84
CA LEU A 308 9.17 -12.87 29.19
C LEU A 308 7.91 -12.76 28.33
N ILE A 309 6.85 -12.14 28.84
CA ILE A 309 5.59 -11.94 28.10
C ILE A 309 5.82 -11.04 26.88
N VAL A 310 6.54 -9.92 27.06
CA VAL A 310 6.84 -9.00 25.95
C VAL A 310 7.68 -9.70 24.88
N SER A 311 8.72 -10.46 25.28
CA SER A 311 9.58 -11.21 24.35
C SER A 311 8.79 -12.23 23.55
N SER A 312 7.97 -13.06 24.17
CA SER A 312 7.10 -14.03 23.50
C SER A 312 6.13 -13.36 22.53
N ALA A 313 5.48 -12.26 22.97
CA ALA A 313 4.56 -11.53 22.11
C ALA A 313 5.25 -10.85 20.93
N MET A 314 6.48 -10.32 21.10
CA MET A 314 7.28 -9.76 20.01
C MET A 314 7.73 -10.84 19.01
N ASN A 315 7.91 -12.08 19.44
CA ASN A 315 8.19 -13.24 18.59
C ASN A 315 6.92 -13.81 17.91
N GLY A 316 5.76 -13.21 18.15
CA GLY A 316 4.49 -13.62 17.52
C GLY A 316 3.85 -14.85 18.16
N GLU A 317 4.26 -15.22 19.37
CA GLU A 317 3.71 -16.36 20.09
C GLU A 317 2.35 -16.00 20.72
N SER A 318 1.43 -16.97 20.68
CA SER A 318 0.16 -16.88 21.43
C SER A 318 0.39 -17.27 22.89
N LEU A 319 0.00 -16.41 23.83
CA LEU A 319 0.26 -16.64 25.24
C LEU A 319 -0.90 -16.20 26.14
N LEU A 320 -0.97 -16.74 27.33
CA LEU A 320 -1.81 -16.29 28.44
C LEU A 320 -0.93 -15.71 29.54
N GLY A 321 -0.93 -14.38 29.68
CA GLY A 321 -0.18 -13.65 30.71
C GLY A 321 -1.02 -13.40 31.96
N ILE A 322 -0.68 -14.03 33.11
CA ILE A 322 -1.34 -13.82 34.39
C ILE A 322 -0.38 -13.08 35.32
N LEU A 323 -0.70 -11.85 35.63
CA LEU A 323 0.08 -10.98 36.49
C LEU A 323 -0.80 -10.35 37.58
N PRO A 324 -0.29 -10.10 38.81
CA PRO A 324 -1.01 -9.40 39.87
C PRO A 324 -1.45 -7.99 39.45
N THR A 325 -2.44 -7.43 40.16
CA THR A 325 -2.85 -6.02 39.94
C THR A 325 -1.73 -5.07 40.32
N GLY A 326 -1.56 -3.98 39.58
CA GLY A 326 -0.52 -2.98 39.90
C GLY A 326 0.88 -3.30 39.35
N THR A 327 1.11 -4.46 38.75
CA THR A 327 2.41 -4.87 38.21
C THR A 327 2.73 -4.31 36.82
N GLY A 328 1.87 -3.45 36.25
CA GLY A 328 2.13 -2.83 34.95
C GLY A 328 1.83 -3.74 33.72
N LYS A 329 0.75 -4.53 33.81
CA LYS A 329 0.29 -5.44 32.74
C LYS A 329 0.17 -4.79 31.34
N SER A 330 -0.14 -3.51 31.29
CA SER A 330 -0.37 -2.78 30.04
C SER A 330 0.85 -2.79 29.12
N ILE A 331 2.05 -2.69 29.68
CA ILE A 331 3.31 -2.77 28.92
C ILE A 331 3.42 -4.08 28.13
N CYS A 332 2.87 -5.17 28.66
CA CYS A 332 2.95 -6.50 28.05
C CYS A 332 2.26 -6.58 26.67
N TYR A 333 1.27 -5.74 26.39
CA TYR A 333 0.68 -5.64 25.07
C TYR A 333 1.07 -4.36 24.31
N GLN A 334 1.36 -3.26 25.03
CA GLN A 334 1.70 -1.97 24.42
C GLN A 334 3.02 -2.04 23.65
N ILE A 335 4.08 -2.62 24.24
CA ILE A 335 5.39 -2.73 23.59
C ILE A 335 5.32 -3.57 22.31
N PRO A 336 4.78 -4.82 22.31
CA PRO A 336 4.65 -5.60 21.10
C PRO A 336 3.80 -4.91 20.02
N ALA A 337 2.70 -4.24 20.42
CA ALA A 337 1.84 -3.51 19.51
C ALA A 337 2.57 -2.35 18.82
N LEU A 338 3.25 -1.50 19.58
CA LEU A 338 4.01 -0.37 19.07
C LEU A 338 5.19 -0.82 18.20
N SER A 339 5.91 -1.87 18.63
CA SER A 339 7.02 -2.43 17.87
C SER A 339 6.57 -3.01 16.54
N ARG A 340 5.43 -3.70 16.50
CA ARG A 340 4.86 -4.25 15.26
C ARG A 340 4.35 -3.16 14.34
N PHE A 341 3.71 -2.13 14.89
CA PHE A 341 3.29 -0.96 14.13
C PHE A 341 4.49 -0.25 13.48
N ASP A 342 5.55 0.00 14.23
CA ASP A 342 6.78 0.63 13.73
C ASP A 342 7.45 -0.18 12.62
N LYS A 343 7.42 -1.51 12.70
CA LYS A 343 8.01 -2.41 11.71
C LYS A 343 7.14 -2.60 10.47
N THR A 344 5.83 -2.71 10.64
CA THR A 344 4.93 -3.21 9.59
C THR A 344 3.67 -2.38 9.38
N GLY A 345 3.45 -1.31 10.17
CA GLY A 345 2.21 -0.52 10.14
C GLY A 345 0.98 -1.30 10.62
N ALA A 346 1.16 -2.42 11.33
CA ALA A 346 0.05 -3.27 11.73
C ALA A 346 -0.72 -2.70 12.93
N LEU A 347 -2.05 -2.67 12.82
CA LEU A 347 -2.96 -2.32 13.91
C LEU A 347 -3.07 -3.48 14.92
N THR A 348 -2.92 -3.17 16.21
CA THR A 348 -3.24 -4.10 17.31
C THR A 348 -4.58 -3.74 17.92
N VAL A 349 -5.51 -4.70 17.96
CA VAL A 349 -6.82 -4.52 18.60
C VAL A 349 -6.81 -5.08 20.01
N VAL A 350 -7.16 -4.24 20.98
CA VAL A 350 -7.27 -4.59 22.40
C VAL A 350 -8.74 -4.55 22.82
N ILE A 351 -9.29 -5.69 23.18
CA ILE A 351 -10.69 -5.79 23.62
C ILE A 351 -10.72 -5.67 25.14
N SER A 352 -11.42 -4.66 25.67
CA SER A 352 -11.56 -4.42 27.10
C SER A 352 -13.01 -4.08 27.46
N PRO A 353 -13.58 -4.68 28.52
CA PRO A 353 -14.94 -4.36 28.96
C PRO A 353 -15.03 -3.05 29.77
N LEU A 354 -13.90 -2.46 30.17
CA LEU A 354 -13.85 -1.32 31.09
C LEU A 354 -13.51 -0.04 30.30
N VAL A 355 -14.53 0.76 29.98
CA VAL A 355 -14.40 1.99 29.20
C VAL A 355 -13.46 3.01 29.87
N ALA A 356 -13.58 3.19 31.19
CA ALA A 356 -12.70 4.10 31.94
C ALA A 356 -11.23 3.67 31.84
N LEU A 357 -10.96 2.37 31.94
CA LEU A 357 -9.60 1.85 31.78
C LEU A 357 -9.04 2.10 30.38
N MET A 358 -9.87 1.96 29.33
CA MET A 358 -9.43 2.24 27.96
C MET A 358 -9.02 3.72 27.80
N ALA A 359 -9.81 4.64 28.34
CA ALA A 359 -9.50 6.07 28.32
C ALA A 359 -8.19 6.37 29.07
N ASP A 360 -8.01 5.79 30.25
CA ASP A 360 -6.78 5.94 31.04
C ASP A 360 -5.55 5.39 30.32
N GLN A 361 -5.68 4.28 29.58
CA GLN A 361 -4.60 3.69 28.78
C GLN A 361 -4.20 4.60 27.62
N VAL A 362 -5.17 5.14 26.86
CA VAL A 362 -4.90 6.08 25.76
C VAL A 362 -4.23 7.35 26.30
N GLN A 363 -4.76 7.91 27.39
CA GLN A 363 -4.19 9.11 28.02
C GLN A 363 -2.79 8.85 28.59
N GLY A 364 -2.56 7.66 29.17
CA GLY A 364 -1.24 7.25 29.67
C GLY A 364 -0.20 7.17 28.54
N MET A 365 -0.55 6.59 27.41
CA MET A 365 0.30 6.54 26.22
C MET A 365 0.54 7.95 25.64
N ALA A 366 -0.48 8.79 25.56
CA ALA A 366 -0.33 10.18 25.13
C ALA A 366 0.65 10.98 25.99
N ARG A 367 0.65 10.78 27.32
CA ARG A 367 1.63 11.40 28.25
C ARG A 367 3.06 10.90 28.00
N ALA A 368 3.21 9.67 27.49
CA ALA A 368 4.50 9.13 27.06
C ALA A 368 4.89 9.56 25.63
N GLY A 369 4.13 10.47 25.01
CA GLY A 369 4.38 10.95 23.63
C GLY A 369 3.86 10.02 22.54
N ILE A 370 3.06 8.99 22.88
CA ILE A 370 2.52 8.01 21.93
C ILE A 370 1.11 8.46 21.52
N ALA A 371 1.00 9.07 20.33
CA ALA A 371 -0.26 9.58 19.79
C ALA A 371 -1.05 8.55 18.95
N SER A 372 -0.46 7.37 18.68
CA SER A 372 -1.01 6.33 17.79
C SER A 372 -1.95 5.34 18.50
N ALA A 373 -2.39 5.64 19.72
CA ALA A 373 -3.40 4.84 20.43
C ALA A 373 -4.75 5.54 20.39
N VAL A 374 -5.78 4.80 20.02
CA VAL A 374 -7.16 5.29 19.96
C VAL A 374 -8.13 4.36 20.70
N THR A 375 -9.29 4.86 21.09
CA THR A 375 -10.36 4.04 21.68
C THR A 375 -11.66 4.24 20.93
N VAL A 376 -12.46 3.18 20.82
CA VAL A 376 -13.83 3.22 20.31
C VAL A 376 -14.75 2.54 21.32
N ASN A 377 -15.68 3.31 21.89
CA ASN A 377 -16.63 2.84 22.89
C ASN A 377 -17.94 3.64 22.83
N GLY A 378 -18.95 3.22 23.58
CA GLY A 378 -20.28 3.82 23.55
C GLY A 378 -20.40 5.20 24.21
N MET A 379 -19.35 5.73 24.83
CA MET A 379 -19.36 7.05 25.51
C MET A 379 -18.77 8.17 24.63
N LEU A 380 -18.15 7.83 23.50
CA LEU A 380 -17.62 8.83 22.57
C LEU A 380 -18.75 9.57 21.87
N SER A 381 -18.58 10.87 21.72
CA SER A 381 -19.40 11.66 20.78
C SER A 381 -19.18 11.21 19.33
N LEU A 382 -20.12 11.52 18.45
CA LEU A 382 -20.00 11.18 17.02
C LEU A 382 -18.71 11.73 16.37
N PRO A 383 -18.30 13.00 16.62
CA PRO A 383 -17.03 13.50 16.09
C PRO A 383 -15.82 12.73 16.61
N GLU A 384 -15.71 12.48 17.93
CA GLU A 384 -14.59 11.73 18.51
C GLU A 384 -14.49 10.31 17.96
N ARG A 385 -15.65 9.65 17.76
CA ARG A 385 -15.71 8.32 17.13
C ARG A 385 -15.23 8.37 15.68
N HIS A 386 -15.63 9.41 14.94
CA HIS A 386 -15.22 9.62 13.56
C HIS A 386 -13.70 9.80 13.47
N ASP A 387 -13.14 10.70 14.29
CA ASP A 387 -11.70 10.96 14.34
C ASP A 387 -10.89 9.70 14.70
N ALA A 388 -11.38 8.89 15.65
CA ALA A 388 -10.72 7.63 16.01
C ALA A 388 -10.74 6.62 14.87
N LEU A 389 -11.86 6.48 14.16
CA LEU A 389 -12.00 5.58 13.03
C LEU A 389 -11.19 6.06 11.82
N ASP A 390 -11.08 7.37 11.60
CA ASP A 390 -10.27 7.93 10.53
C ASP A 390 -8.78 7.67 10.77
N LYS A 391 -8.28 7.82 12.00
CA LYS A 391 -6.91 7.40 12.34
C LYS A 391 -6.66 5.93 12.04
N VAL A 392 -7.65 5.05 12.28
CA VAL A 392 -7.53 3.63 11.93
C VAL A 392 -7.52 3.43 10.42
N ARG A 393 -8.39 4.11 9.68
CA ARG A 393 -8.48 4.02 8.21
C ARG A 393 -7.23 4.55 7.52
N LEU A 394 -6.67 5.64 8.05
CA LEU A 394 -5.44 6.27 7.53
C LEU A 394 -4.16 5.52 7.91
N GLY A 395 -4.25 4.52 8.83
CA GLY A 395 -3.09 3.78 9.30
C GLY A 395 -2.25 4.49 10.35
N ASP A 396 -2.78 5.54 10.97
CA ASP A 396 -2.11 6.31 12.02
C ASP A 396 -2.28 5.68 13.40
N ALA A 397 -3.13 4.66 13.53
CA ALA A 397 -3.38 3.97 14.78
C ALA A 397 -2.55 2.68 14.90
N ALA A 398 -1.69 2.63 15.92
CA ALA A 398 -0.97 1.42 16.33
C ALA A 398 -1.82 0.50 17.21
N ILE A 399 -2.64 1.11 18.08
CA ILE A 399 -3.46 0.40 19.06
C ILE A 399 -4.89 0.95 19.01
N LEU A 400 -5.84 0.04 18.78
CA LEU A 400 -7.27 0.31 18.92
C LEU A 400 -7.81 -0.41 20.16
N LEU A 401 -8.19 0.35 21.20
CA LEU A 401 -8.93 -0.20 22.34
C LEU A 401 -10.43 -0.13 22.04
N ILE A 402 -11.11 -1.27 22.14
CA ILE A 402 -12.52 -1.40 21.78
C ILE A 402 -13.29 -2.18 22.84
N SER A 403 -14.53 -1.75 23.15
CA SER A 403 -15.39 -2.52 24.05
C SER A 403 -16.08 -3.69 23.31
N PRO A 404 -16.37 -4.81 23.98
CA PRO A 404 -16.96 -5.98 23.35
C PRO A 404 -18.29 -5.70 22.61
N GLU A 405 -19.05 -4.72 23.08
CA GLU A 405 -20.35 -4.34 22.51
C GLU A 405 -20.18 -3.75 21.12
N GLN A 406 -19.07 -3.05 20.87
CA GLN A 406 -18.78 -2.45 19.55
C GLN A 406 -18.51 -3.50 18.47
N LEU A 407 -18.12 -4.72 18.83
CA LEU A 407 -17.92 -5.82 17.91
C LEU A 407 -19.24 -6.43 17.38
N ARG A 408 -20.35 -6.13 18.04
CA ARG A 408 -21.70 -6.62 17.66
C ARG A 408 -22.49 -5.63 16.83
N SER A 409 -22.06 -4.40 16.73
CA SER A 409 -22.75 -3.37 15.95
C SER A 409 -22.34 -3.53 14.48
N VAL A 410 -23.06 -4.38 13.76
CA VAL A 410 -23.11 -4.37 12.30
C VAL A 410 -24.11 -3.30 11.91
N SER A 411 -23.65 -2.11 11.63
CA SER A 411 -24.47 -1.05 11.01
C SER A 411 -23.56 -0.24 10.10
#